data_8636b55577df767ea026f13bb8a9d035
#
_entry.id   8636b55577df767ea026f13bb8a9d035
#
_cell.length_a   1.000
_cell.length_b   1.000
_cell.length_c   1.000
_cell.angle_alpha   90.00
_cell.angle_beta   90.00
_cell.angle_gamma   90.00
#
_symmetry.space_group_name_H-M   'P 1'
#
loop_
_entity.id
_entity.type
_entity.pdbx_description
1 polymer ?
#
loop_
_entity_poly.entity_id
_entity_poly.type
_entity_poly.pdbx_seq_one_letter_code
_entity_poly.pdbx_strand_id
1 'polypeptide(L)'
;MKRTEGLTSRELASITNQIKVSVEADRIFLFGSCSRGSTDDFSDIDLCVVTRSKDRRKLDLMRTIRKNLRKVTSLPIDILVYYTDEFEERSSNPSTLESSILRNGIEIG
;
A
#
# COMPACT_ATOMS: atom_id res chain seq x y z
N MET A 1 -11.40 -2.74 -21.32
CA MET A 1 -11.03 -1.87 -20.26
C MET A 1 -9.82 -2.37 -19.50
N LYS A 2 -8.91 -1.49 -19.28
CA LYS A 2 -7.71 -1.87 -18.56
C LYS A 2 -7.92 -1.67 -17.07
N ARG A 3 -7.60 -2.67 -16.31
CA ARG A 3 -7.62 -2.57 -14.86
C ARG A 3 -6.28 -3.05 -14.31
N THR A 4 -6.05 -2.79 -13.07
CA THR A 4 -4.90 -3.39 -12.42
C THR A 4 -5.14 -4.88 -12.39
N GLU A 5 -4.21 -5.64 -12.93
CA GLU A 5 -4.39 -7.07 -13.04
C GLU A 5 -4.57 -7.70 -11.67
N GLY A 6 -5.55 -8.59 -11.58
CA GLY A 6 -5.84 -9.26 -10.33
C GLY A 6 -6.63 -8.44 -9.32
N LEU A 7 -6.92 -7.17 -9.64
CA LEU A 7 -7.67 -6.31 -8.72
C LEU A 7 -8.88 -5.71 -9.40
N THR A 8 -10.03 -5.90 -8.78
CA THR A 8 -11.24 -5.18 -9.13
C THR A 8 -11.40 -4.01 -8.18
N SER A 9 -12.31 -3.08 -8.51
CA SER A 9 -12.60 -1.96 -7.60
C SER A 9 -13.10 -2.46 -6.25
N ARG A 10 -13.87 -3.53 -6.27
CA ARG A 10 -14.39 -4.11 -5.03
C ARG A 10 -13.28 -4.70 -4.18
N GLU A 11 -12.35 -5.40 -4.80
CA GLU A 11 -11.22 -5.97 -4.06
C GLU A 11 -10.35 -4.87 -3.47
N LEU A 12 -10.12 -3.82 -4.24
CA LEU A 12 -9.32 -2.70 -3.78
C LEU A 12 -9.97 -2.02 -2.58
N ALA A 13 -11.29 -1.85 -2.61
CA ALA A 13 -12.03 -1.28 -1.50
C ALA A 13 -11.92 -2.17 -0.26
N SER A 14 -12.02 -3.48 -0.42
CA SER A 14 -11.89 -4.42 0.69
C SER A 14 -10.50 -4.35 1.31
N ILE A 15 -9.47 -4.30 0.47
CA ILE A 15 -8.09 -4.17 0.94
C ILE A 15 -7.91 -2.88 1.72
N THR A 16 -8.40 -1.78 1.18
CA THR A 16 -8.29 -0.48 1.83
C THR A 16 -8.97 -0.49 3.19
N ASN A 17 -10.17 -1.05 3.27
CA ASN A 17 -10.89 -1.12 4.53
C ASN A 17 -10.15 -1.96 5.56
N GLN A 18 -9.59 -3.09 5.15
CA GLN A 18 -8.86 -3.95 6.08
C GLN A 18 -7.62 -3.25 6.62
N ILE A 19 -6.95 -2.49 5.80
CA ILE A 19 -5.79 -1.73 6.26
C ILE A 19 -6.22 -0.68 7.27
N LYS A 20 -7.30 0.03 6.99
CA LYS A 20 -7.78 1.10 7.88
C LYS A 20 -8.24 0.58 9.22
N VAL A 21 -8.80 -0.62 9.27
CA VAL A 21 -9.20 -1.19 10.56
C VAL A 21 -8.03 -1.84 11.28
N SER A 22 -6.95 -2.13 10.57
CA SER A 22 -5.76 -2.73 11.18
C SER A 22 -4.88 -1.70 11.85
N VAL A 23 -4.73 -0.53 11.22
CA VAL A 23 -3.86 0.53 11.69
C VAL A 23 -4.50 1.87 11.38
N GLU A 24 -4.00 2.92 12.03
CA GLU A 24 -4.47 4.28 11.76
C GLU A 24 -3.73 4.81 10.53
N ALA A 25 -4.20 4.42 9.36
CA ALA A 25 -3.55 4.79 8.12
C ALA A 25 -3.97 6.19 7.69
N ASP A 26 -2.98 7.06 7.53
CA ASP A 26 -3.21 8.40 6.99
C ASP A 26 -3.34 8.35 5.48
N ARG A 27 -2.48 7.56 4.84
CA ARG A 27 -2.45 7.47 3.39
C ARG A 27 -2.12 6.03 3.00
N ILE A 28 -2.68 5.59 1.89
CA ILE A 28 -2.41 4.28 1.33
C ILE A 28 -2.19 4.45 -0.16
N PHE A 29 -1.07 3.96 -0.67
CA PHE A 29 -0.73 4.06 -2.08
C PHE A 29 -0.59 2.67 -2.69
N LEU A 30 -1.12 2.53 -3.91
CA LEU A 30 -0.85 1.38 -4.76
C LEU A 30 0.24 1.80 -5.74
N PHE A 31 1.33 1.05 -5.81
CA PHE A 31 2.44 1.44 -6.67
C PHE A 31 3.03 0.21 -7.35
N GLY A 32 4.11 0.43 -8.10
CA GLY A 32 4.74 -0.65 -8.84
C GLY A 32 4.04 -0.93 -10.16
N SER A 33 4.18 -2.13 -10.67
CA SER A 33 3.64 -2.47 -11.98
C SER A 33 2.12 -2.40 -12.02
N CYS A 34 1.46 -2.70 -10.91
CA CYS A 34 -0.01 -2.62 -10.86
C CYS A 34 -0.51 -1.21 -11.05
N SER A 35 0.17 -0.23 -10.46
CA SER A 35 -0.28 1.15 -10.56
C SER A 35 -0.09 1.70 -11.98
N ARG A 36 0.81 1.12 -12.75
CA ARG A 36 1.04 1.53 -14.13
C ARG A 36 0.13 0.81 -15.11
N GLY A 37 -0.58 -0.20 -14.67
CA GLY A 37 -1.40 -1.00 -15.57
C GLY A 37 -0.59 -1.89 -16.49
N SER A 38 0.70 -1.94 -16.32
CA SER A 38 1.58 -2.76 -17.15
C SER A 38 1.97 -3.99 -16.35
N THR A 39 1.04 -4.91 -16.25
CA THR A 39 1.20 -6.05 -15.39
C THR A 39 1.12 -7.32 -16.19
N ASP A 40 1.75 -8.35 -15.67
CA ASP A 40 1.42 -9.69 -16.05
C ASP A 40 0.69 -10.34 -14.89
N ASP A 41 0.26 -11.58 -15.10
CA ASP A 41 -0.60 -12.23 -14.11
C ASP A 41 0.11 -12.56 -12.81
N PHE A 42 1.42 -12.46 -12.80
CA PHE A 42 2.21 -12.87 -11.65
C PHE A 42 2.86 -11.70 -10.92
N SER A 43 2.53 -10.49 -11.31
CA SER A 43 3.07 -9.32 -10.64
C SER A 43 2.49 -9.20 -9.25
N ASP A 44 3.35 -8.94 -8.29
CA ASP A 44 2.90 -8.67 -6.93
C ASP A 44 2.21 -7.32 -6.87
N ILE A 45 1.30 -7.22 -5.93
CA ILE A 45 0.66 -5.95 -5.61
C ILE A 45 1.53 -5.26 -4.57
N ASP A 46 1.92 -4.03 -4.84
CA ASP A 46 2.77 -3.25 -3.94
C ASP A 46 1.94 -2.16 -3.29
N LEU A 47 1.88 -2.18 -1.96
CA LEU A 47 1.14 -1.21 -1.19
C LEU A 47 2.07 -0.47 -0.24
N CYS A 48 1.85 0.83 -0.12
CA CYS A 48 2.56 1.68 0.83
C CYS A 48 1.54 2.25 1.81
N VAL A 49 1.74 1.99 3.08
CA VAL A 49 0.84 2.44 4.14
C VAL A 49 1.56 3.46 4.98
N VAL A 50 1.00 4.64 5.09
CA VAL A 50 1.56 5.73 5.90
C VAL A 50 0.66 5.93 7.11
N THR A 51 1.24 5.84 8.32
CA THR A 51 0.47 5.82 9.55
C THR A 51 1.06 6.74 10.59
N ARG A 52 0.20 7.25 11.46
CA ARG A 52 0.64 8.03 12.64
C ARG A 52 0.94 7.17 13.85
N SER A 53 0.70 5.88 13.78
CA SER A 53 0.79 4.99 14.95
C SER A 53 2.24 4.68 15.30
N LYS A 54 2.93 5.64 15.89
CA LYS A 54 4.32 5.47 16.28
C LYS A 54 4.50 4.63 17.53
N ASP A 55 3.44 4.34 18.22
CA ASP A 55 3.47 3.50 19.42
C ASP A 55 3.60 2.02 19.10
N ARG A 56 3.56 1.66 17.81
CA ARG A 56 3.72 0.29 17.35
C ARG A 56 4.88 0.20 16.39
N ARG A 57 5.59 -0.94 16.43
CA ARG A 57 6.69 -1.19 15.50
C ARG A 57 6.14 -1.42 14.10
N LYS A 58 6.91 -1.00 13.11
CA LYS A 58 6.52 -1.22 11.71
C LYS A 58 6.31 -2.69 11.42
N LEU A 59 7.15 -3.55 11.95
CA LEU A 59 7.04 -4.98 11.72
C LEU A 59 5.71 -5.52 12.25
N ASP A 60 5.30 -5.06 13.42
CA ASP A 60 4.02 -5.48 14.00
C ASP A 60 2.86 -4.96 13.16
N LEU A 61 2.96 -3.73 12.68
CA LEU A 61 1.93 -3.16 11.80
C LEU A 61 1.82 -3.97 10.51
N MET A 62 2.96 -4.34 9.93
CA MET A 62 2.96 -5.14 8.70
C MET A 62 2.31 -6.50 8.92
N ARG A 63 2.62 -7.14 10.04
CA ARG A 63 2.04 -8.44 10.36
C ARG A 63 0.53 -8.36 10.54
N THR A 64 0.08 -7.32 11.22
CA THR A 64 -1.36 -7.11 11.44
C THR A 64 -2.06 -6.90 10.11
N ILE A 65 -1.49 -6.06 9.25
CA ILE A 65 -2.07 -5.80 7.94
C ILE A 65 -2.13 -7.07 7.11
N ARG A 66 -1.03 -7.82 7.05
CA ARG A 66 -0.99 -9.05 6.27
C ARG A 66 -2.01 -10.06 6.74
N LYS A 67 -2.12 -10.22 8.06
CA LYS A 67 -3.09 -11.15 8.63
C LYS A 67 -4.50 -10.80 8.22
N ASN A 68 -4.83 -9.52 8.27
CA ASN A 68 -6.18 -9.08 7.94
C ASN A 68 -6.45 -9.12 6.44
N LEU A 69 -5.44 -8.86 5.62
CA LEU A 69 -5.62 -8.92 4.18
C LEU A 69 -5.89 -10.33 3.68
N ARG A 70 -5.36 -11.35 4.36
CA ARG A 70 -5.63 -12.73 3.98
C ARG A 70 -7.09 -13.10 4.10
N LYS A 71 -7.86 -12.32 4.84
CA LYS A 71 -9.30 -12.55 4.98
C LYS A 71 -10.08 -12.11 3.75
N VAL A 72 -9.52 -11.23 2.95
CA VAL A 72 -10.25 -10.64 1.83
C VAL A 72 -9.60 -10.91 0.48
N THR A 73 -8.37 -11.37 0.45
CA THR A 73 -7.70 -11.67 -0.81
C THR A 73 -6.64 -12.74 -0.62
N SER A 74 -6.41 -13.52 -1.67
CA SER A 74 -5.30 -14.48 -1.70
C SER A 74 -4.17 -14.02 -2.58
N LEU A 75 -4.26 -12.81 -3.13
CA LEU A 75 -3.24 -12.28 -4.02
C LEU A 75 -1.96 -11.96 -3.26
N PRO A 76 -0.79 -12.14 -3.89
CA PRO A 76 0.44 -11.76 -3.24
C PRO A 76 0.53 -10.24 -3.12
N ILE A 77 0.76 -9.77 -1.90
CA ILE A 77 0.81 -8.34 -1.62
C ILE A 77 2.07 -8.03 -0.82
N ASP A 78 2.89 -7.14 -1.34
CA ASP A 78 4.02 -6.59 -0.62
C ASP A 78 3.61 -5.29 0.04
N ILE A 79 3.99 -5.13 1.29
CA ILE A 79 3.55 -3.99 2.09
C ILE A 79 4.75 -3.25 2.62
N LEU A 80 4.79 -1.94 2.37
CA LEU A 80 5.74 -1.04 2.99
C LEU A 80 4.97 -0.18 3.98
N VAL A 81 5.52 0.01 5.16
CA VAL A 81 4.89 0.82 6.20
C VAL A 81 5.84 1.94 6.58
N TYR A 82 5.33 3.15 6.60
CA TYR A 82 6.06 4.33 7.03
C TYR A 82 5.26 5.08 8.07
N TYR A 83 5.96 5.72 8.99
CA TYR A 83 5.32 6.71 9.84
C TYR A 83 5.16 8.00 9.03
N THR A 84 4.14 8.78 9.35
CA THR A 84 3.79 9.94 8.54
C THR A 84 4.95 10.92 8.37
N ASP A 85 5.62 11.27 9.46
CA ASP A 85 6.73 12.22 9.37
C ASP A 85 7.92 11.64 8.62
N GLU A 86 8.16 10.34 8.77
CA GLU A 86 9.21 9.66 8.04
C GLU A 86 8.94 9.70 6.53
N PHE A 87 7.71 9.42 6.14
CA PHE A 87 7.35 9.42 4.73
C PHE A 87 7.46 10.81 4.13
N GLU A 88 7.01 11.82 4.87
CA GLU A 88 7.10 13.21 4.41
C GLU A 88 8.55 13.63 4.22
N GLU A 89 9.41 13.28 5.15
CA GLU A 89 10.81 13.65 5.05
C GLU A 89 11.48 12.96 3.86
N ARG A 90 11.26 11.66 3.71
CA ARG A 90 11.90 10.92 2.64
C ARG A 90 11.36 11.29 1.26
N SER A 91 10.06 11.51 1.16
CA SER A 91 9.46 11.85 -0.13
C SER A 91 9.78 13.25 -0.60
N SER A 92 10.30 14.08 0.28
CA SER A 92 10.74 15.42 -0.12
C SER A 92 12.04 15.39 -0.93
N ASN A 93 12.77 14.28 -0.88
CA ASN A 93 13.98 14.11 -1.69
C ASN A 93 13.60 13.41 -3.00
N PRO A 94 13.75 14.07 -4.15
CA PRO A 94 13.25 13.53 -5.42
C PRO A 94 13.92 12.25 -5.89
N SER A 95 15.06 11.87 -5.31
CA SER A 95 15.74 10.65 -5.73
C SER A 95 15.33 9.41 -4.93
N THR A 96 14.38 9.52 -4.02
CA THR A 96 13.98 8.40 -3.19
C THR A 96 12.83 7.59 -3.79
N LEU A 97 12.69 6.35 -3.34
CA LEU A 97 11.53 5.53 -3.68
C LEU A 97 10.24 6.19 -3.19
N GLU A 98 10.29 6.77 -2.00
CA GLU A 98 9.13 7.43 -1.40
C GLU A 98 8.62 8.57 -2.26
N SER A 99 9.53 9.33 -2.84
CA SER A 99 9.15 10.40 -3.75
C SER A 99 8.49 9.84 -5.01
N SER A 100 9.00 8.72 -5.52
CA SER A 100 8.42 8.07 -6.68
C SER A 100 7.01 7.56 -6.38
N ILE A 101 6.80 6.99 -5.21
CA ILE A 101 5.48 6.53 -4.78
C ILE A 101 4.50 7.69 -4.74
N LEU A 102 4.93 8.81 -4.16
CA LEU A 102 4.07 9.97 -4.01
C LEU A 102 3.66 10.55 -5.37
N ARG A 103 4.57 10.54 -6.34
CA ARG A 103 4.30 11.13 -7.65
C ARG A 103 3.57 10.19 -8.58
N ASN A 104 3.90 8.91 -8.55
CA ASN A 104 3.45 7.96 -9.57
C ASN A 104 2.50 6.90 -9.03
N GLY A 105 2.45 6.71 -7.72
CA GLY A 105 1.52 5.76 -7.13
C GLY A 105 0.10 6.28 -7.18
N ILE A 106 -0.83 5.37 -6.96
CA ILE A 106 -2.25 5.70 -6.89
C ILE A 106 -2.65 5.70 -5.42
N GLU A 107 -3.11 6.84 -4.95
CA GLU A 107 -3.55 6.94 -3.56
C GLU A 107 -4.96 6.37 -3.45
N ILE A 108 -5.15 5.38 -2.59
CA ILE A 108 -6.41 4.66 -2.48
C ILE A 108 -7.09 4.80 -1.12
N GLY A 109 -6.45 5.46 -0.18
CA GLY A 109 -7.08 5.63 1.13
C GLY A 109 -6.57 6.77 1.93
#